data_719892fc7552d1cf035b7028c24316a0
#
_entry.id   719892fc7552d1cf035b7028c24316a0
#
_cell.length_a   1.000
_cell.length_b   1.000
_cell.length_c   1.000
_cell.angle_alpha   90.00
_cell.angle_beta   90.00
_cell.angle_gamma   90.00
#
_symmetry.space_group_name_H-M   'P 1'
#
loop_
_entity.id
_entity.type
_entity.pdbx_description
1 polymer ?
#
loop_
_entity_poly.entity_id
_entity_poly.type
_entity_poly.pdbx_seq_one_letter_code
_entity_poly.pdbx_strand_id
1 'polypeptide(L)'
;MAATLEIKYFNSYWVKKITSVVAATGLTPPYAQVPQAYANNNNTDWFIEESRIRGGYNNVITDIGVKAHIVEDNPNNQNRFNSMIYSGVFNSRTGINQTNEFSVAEDITRSVDPAQGSIQRLYAEDTNLIIFQEDKINRALIDKDAIFTAEGGRLTTSGAMIIGQIVPFKGEYGIAKDPGSFAVYGFRKYFTDRKRACVLRLDSSGKIEEISSYGMHDFFRDELTQSNITNIIGGWDNHTKNYVISIQKADKNNTVSFDESVKGWTSFLTFKPSTMFSLAANFFSTNSGKLYKHHDLAPLSTPPGGYGQFYTVTSNSTVKVVLNKNPSTVKVFQTIGYEGNKDWTVTSIVASSGDIGLVPVSKYFAATNPAQLESEMFTNSFKRKENKFFANIINNSPATQGEIIFGASMTGVKGFFNTFEFTLDNSINKKRELFAVSSDTVESSY
;
A
#
# COMPACT_ATOMS: atom_id res chain seq x y z
N MET A 1 28.40 42.54 26.41
CA MET A 1 27.07 42.51 25.73
C MET A 1 26.35 41.31 26.28
N ALA A 2 25.21 41.50 26.90
CA ALA A 2 24.40 40.33 27.29
C ALA A 2 23.86 39.69 26.01
N ALA A 3 24.10 38.40 25.82
CA ALA A 3 23.50 37.67 24.72
C ALA A 3 22.00 37.55 24.98
N THR A 4 21.19 38.07 24.08
CA THR A 4 19.74 37.91 24.16
C THR A 4 19.42 36.57 23.51
N LEU A 5 18.96 35.63 24.32
CA LEU A 5 18.49 34.33 23.83
C LEU A 5 16.98 34.45 23.56
N GLU A 6 16.60 34.28 22.33
CA GLU A 6 15.19 34.30 21.92
C GLU A 6 14.73 32.85 21.63
N ILE A 7 13.76 32.36 22.38
CA ILE A 7 13.10 31.10 22.12
C ILE A 7 11.79 31.40 21.40
N LYS A 8 11.68 31.01 20.14
CA LYS A 8 10.49 31.33 19.32
C LYS A 8 9.39 30.28 19.46
N TYR A 9 9.67 29.11 19.98
CA TYR A 9 8.71 28.02 20.04
C TYR A 9 8.75 27.27 21.34
N PHE A 10 7.57 26.93 21.77
CA PHE A 10 7.27 25.99 22.84
C PHE A 10 6.61 24.76 22.26
N ASN A 11 6.30 23.78 23.09
CA ASN A 11 5.33 22.75 22.72
C ASN A 11 3.99 23.41 22.52
N SER A 12 3.67 23.80 21.30
CA SER A 12 2.40 24.42 20.95
C SER A 12 1.67 23.55 19.94
N TYR A 13 0.37 23.55 20.03
CA TYR A 13 -0.49 22.83 19.11
C TYR A 13 -1.65 23.71 18.68
N TRP A 14 -2.14 23.46 17.48
CA TRP A 14 -3.27 24.16 16.94
C TRP A 14 -4.56 23.55 17.46
N VAL A 15 -5.39 24.35 18.10
CA VAL A 15 -6.71 23.95 18.55
C VAL A 15 -7.76 24.54 17.63
N LYS A 16 -8.61 23.68 17.09
CA LYS A 16 -9.71 24.12 16.25
C LYS A 16 -10.76 24.83 17.12
N LYS A 17 -11.15 25.98 16.68
CA LYS A 17 -12.21 26.77 17.34
C LYS A 17 -13.54 26.00 17.25
N ILE A 18 -14.19 25.84 18.38
CA ILE A 18 -15.53 25.30 18.45
C ILE A 18 -16.53 26.34 18.00
N THR A 19 -17.22 26.07 16.90
CA THR A 19 -18.16 26.99 16.27
C THR A 19 -19.59 26.92 16.82
N SER A 20 -19.94 25.89 17.57
CA SER A 20 -21.27 25.76 18.14
C SER A 20 -21.23 25.51 19.64
N VAL A 21 -21.84 26.36 20.37
CA VAL A 21 -22.01 26.27 21.84
C VAL A 21 -23.11 25.30 22.24
N VAL A 22 -23.89 24.84 21.28
CA VAL A 22 -25.03 23.91 21.55
C VAL A 22 -24.55 22.57 22.16
N ALA A 23 -23.34 22.18 21.83
CA ALA A 23 -22.73 21.03 22.46
C ALA A 23 -22.31 21.24 23.93
N ALA A 24 -22.19 22.46 24.36
CA ALA A 24 -21.79 22.82 25.74
C ALA A 24 -22.95 22.84 26.73
N THR A 25 -24.19 22.86 26.26
CA THR A 25 -25.37 22.97 27.13
C THR A 25 -25.69 21.69 27.90
N GLY A 26 -24.96 20.62 27.69
CA GLY A 26 -25.08 19.37 28.45
C GLY A 26 -23.84 19.00 29.26
N LEU A 27 -22.80 19.82 29.26
CA LEU A 27 -21.55 19.55 29.97
C LEU A 27 -21.62 20.13 31.39
N THR A 28 -21.50 19.24 32.37
CA THR A 28 -21.31 19.67 33.77
C THR A 28 -19.91 20.23 33.99
N PRO A 29 -19.74 21.18 34.94
CA PRO A 29 -18.41 21.68 35.31
C PRO A 29 -17.42 20.53 35.59
N PRO A 30 -16.14 20.61 35.18
CA PRO A 30 -15.43 21.80 34.75
C PRO A 30 -15.48 22.15 33.25
N TYR A 31 -16.16 21.34 32.43
CA TYR A 31 -16.20 21.51 30.97
C TYR A 31 -17.06 22.68 30.49
N ALA A 32 -17.88 23.24 31.38
CA ALA A 32 -18.72 24.41 31.07
C ALA A 32 -17.96 25.74 31.01
N GLN A 33 -16.66 25.73 31.28
CA GLN A 33 -15.82 26.92 31.25
C GLN A 33 -14.97 27.05 29.99
N VAL A 34 -15.55 26.80 28.83
CA VAL A 34 -14.97 27.33 27.61
C VAL A 34 -15.07 28.84 27.67
N PRO A 35 -13.95 29.59 27.58
CA PRO A 35 -14.00 31.02 27.63
C PRO A 35 -15.01 31.56 26.63
N GLN A 36 -15.89 32.45 27.08
CA GLN A 36 -17.01 32.94 26.29
C GLN A 36 -16.58 33.61 24.97
N ALA A 37 -15.34 34.09 24.90
CA ALA A 37 -14.72 34.60 23.69
C ALA A 37 -14.63 33.54 22.56
N TYR A 38 -14.56 32.27 22.90
CA TYR A 38 -14.55 31.18 21.92
C TYR A 38 -15.95 30.69 21.54
N ALA A 39 -16.90 30.92 22.43
CA ALA A 39 -18.26 30.41 22.28
C ALA A 39 -19.09 31.19 21.24
N ASN A 40 -18.83 32.48 21.07
CA ASN A 40 -19.64 33.37 20.24
C ASN A 40 -19.01 33.69 18.88
N ASN A 41 -17.94 33.02 18.52
CA ASN A 41 -17.24 33.34 17.29
C ASN A 41 -17.52 32.25 16.25
N ASN A 42 -18.29 32.60 15.23
CA ASN A 42 -18.66 31.72 14.11
C ASN A 42 -17.49 31.44 13.16
N ASN A 43 -16.30 31.84 13.49
CA ASN A 43 -15.13 31.63 12.69
C ASN A 43 -14.57 30.20 12.91
N THR A 44 -14.22 29.56 11.84
CA THR A 44 -13.63 28.19 11.84
C THR A 44 -12.11 28.21 12.00
N ASP A 45 -11.56 29.35 12.41
CA ASP A 45 -10.12 29.51 12.53
C ASP A 45 -9.50 28.62 13.60
N TRP A 46 -8.28 28.29 13.38
CA TRP A 46 -7.45 27.62 14.34
C TRP A 46 -6.72 28.62 15.22
N PHE A 47 -6.56 28.32 16.47
CA PHE A 47 -5.70 29.07 17.37
C PHE A 47 -4.68 28.15 18.03
N ILE A 48 -3.59 28.73 18.50
CA ILE A 48 -2.52 28.00 19.16
C ILE A 48 -2.83 27.96 20.65
N GLU A 49 -2.89 26.77 21.21
CA GLU A 49 -2.84 26.59 22.64
C GLU A 49 -1.38 26.43 23.05
N GLU A 50 -0.92 27.33 23.89
CA GLU A 50 0.45 27.36 24.33
C GLU A 50 0.72 26.23 25.32
N SER A 51 1.66 25.36 24.97
CA SER A 51 2.29 24.43 25.88
C SER A 51 3.71 24.88 26.15
N ARG A 52 4.30 24.44 27.26
CA ARG A 52 5.59 24.94 27.71
C ARG A 52 6.62 23.87 27.65
N ILE A 53 7.85 24.24 27.36
CA ILE A 53 8.98 23.33 27.29
C ILE A 53 9.85 23.46 28.56
N ARG A 54 10.68 22.45 28.80
CA ARG A 54 11.69 22.51 29.87
C ARG A 54 12.70 23.63 29.59
N GLY A 55 13.11 24.32 30.63
CA GLY A 55 13.93 25.52 30.49
C GLY A 55 13.14 26.77 30.16
N GLY A 56 11.89 26.64 29.79
CA GLY A 56 10.90 27.69 29.67
C GLY A 56 9.80 27.51 30.70
N TYR A 57 8.59 27.43 30.24
CA TYR A 57 7.41 27.30 31.10
C TYR A 57 6.93 25.87 31.33
N ASN A 58 7.38 24.94 30.50
CA ASN A 58 6.96 23.54 30.57
C ASN A 58 7.75 22.71 31.58
N ASN A 59 8.54 23.38 32.41
CA ASN A 59 9.30 22.76 33.46
C ASN A 59 8.53 22.80 34.77
N VAL A 60 8.64 21.76 35.59
CA VAL A 60 8.13 21.72 36.96
C VAL A 60 8.76 22.81 37.81
N ILE A 61 10.02 23.17 37.55
CA ILE A 61 10.77 24.25 38.18
C ILE A 61 10.79 25.42 37.19
N THR A 62 9.81 26.32 37.32
CA THR A 62 9.58 27.44 36.39
C THR A 62 10.58 28.57 36.53
N ASP A 63 11.38 28.60 37.55
CA ASP A 63 12.43 29.58 37.82
C ASP A 63 13.77 29.22 37.20
N ILE A 64 13.91 27.98 36.72
CA ILE A 64 15.08 27.50 36.00
C ILE A 64 14.83 27.55 34.50
N GLY A 65 15.67 28.25 33.78
CA GLY A 65 15.64 28.35 32.33
C GLY A 65 15.17 29.69 31.80
N VAL A 66 15.25 29.83 30.49
CA VAL A 66 14.96 31.05 29.78
C VAL A 66 13.46 31.19 29.57
N LYS A 67 12.92 32.30 29.99
CA LYS A 67 11.55 32.70 29.68
C LYS A 67 11.57 33.37 28.32
N ALA A 68 10.94 32.71 27.34
CA ALA A 68 10.89 33.22 25.99
C ALA A 68 9.58 33.99 25.74
N HIS A 69 9.70 35.02 24.94
CA HIS A 69 8.58 35.77 24.44
C HIS A 69 8.66 35.82 22.92
N ILE A 70 7.56 35.67 22.26
CA ILE A 70 7.43 36.04 20.85
C ILE A 70 7.25 37.53 20.82
N VAL A 71 8.26 38.26 20.35
CA VAL A 71 8.28 39.71 20.30
C VAL A 71 7.81 40.24 18.96
N GLU A 72 7.75 39.37 17.95
CA GLU A 72 7.35 39.75 16.59
C GLU A 72 5.88 39.40 16.34
N ASP A 73 5.10 40.33 15.87
CA ASP A 73 3.70 40.17 15.48
C ASP A 73 3.58 39.19 14.28
N ASN A 74 4.61 39.12 13.46
CA ASN A 74 4.72 38.18 12.35
C ASN A 74 6.09 37.47 12.39
N PRO A 75 6.23 36.35 13.09
CA PRO A 75 7.48 35.64 13.14
C PRO A 75 7.86 35.13 11.74
N ASN A 76 9.05 35.49 11.27
CA ASN A 76 9.60 35.03 10.04
C ASN A 76 9.94 33.52 10.15
N ASN A 77 9.08 32.68 9.63
CA ASN A 77 9.30 31.24 9.60
C ASN A 77 10.23 30.87 8.44
N GLN A 78 11.38 30.30 8.74
CA GLN A 78 12.23 29.67 7.74
C GLN A 78 11.80 28.21 7.56
N ASN A 79 11.29 27.87 6.38
CA ASN A 79 11.05 26.49 6.04
C ASN A 79 12.35 25.79 5.62
N ARG A 80 12.83 24.87 6.46
CA ARG A 80 14.02 24.04 6.21
C ARG A 80 13.58 22.63 5.86
N PHE A 81 13.25 22.41 4.60
CA PHE A 81 12.69 21.15 4.10
C PHE A 81 13.65 19.95 4.20
N ASN A 82 14.95 20.20 4.29
CA ASN A 82 16.00 19.19 4.35
C ASN A 82 16.65 19.06 5.75
N SER A 83 16.07 19.66 6.76
CA SER A 83 16.64 19.68 8.10
C SER A 83 15.72 19.05 9.12
N MET A 84 16.29 18.49 10.16
CA MET A 84 15.59 17.94 11.31
C MET A 84 16.23 18.50 12.60
N ILE A 85 15.41 18.63 13.62
CA ILE A 85 15.87 18.91 14.99
C ILE A 85 15.59 17.69 15.86
N TYR A 86 16.33 17.54 16.93
CA TYR A 86 16.16 16.45 17.86
C TYR A 86 16.19 16.95 19.31
N SER A 87 15.47 16.24 20.16
CA SER A 87 15.45 16.44 21.60
C SER A 87 16.57 15.68 22.30
N GLY A 88 16.65 15.79 23.60
CA GLY A 88 17.40 14.88 24.43
C GLY A 88 16.88 13.44 24.38
N VAL A 89 17.52 12.56 25.12
CA VAL A 89 17.22 11.12 25.13
C VAL A 89 16.40 10.72 26.35
N PHE A 90 15.71 9.59 26.24
CA PHE A 90 15.13 8.90 27.38
C PHE A 90 16.13 7.88 27.94
N ASN A 91 16.56 8.08 29.17
CA ASN A 91 17.40 7.12 29.86
C ASN A 91 16.54 6.22 30.76
N SER A 92 16.24 5.01 30.30
CA SER A 92 15.40 4.06 31.02
C SER A 92 16.01 3.57 32.34
N ARG A 93 17.34 3.64 32.49
CA ARG A 93 18.03 3.21 33.71
C ARG A 93 17.88 4.23 34.83
N THR A 94 17.97 5.51 34.52
CA THR A 94 17.85 6.60 35.51
C THR A 94 16.40 7.15 35.58
N GLY A 95 15.53 6.79 34.65
CA GLY A 95 14.18 7.33 34.53
C GLY A 95 14.13 8.79 34.01
N ILE A 96 15.27 9.35 33.66
CA ILE A 96 15.34 10.73 33.14
C ILE A 96 14.81 10.74 31.72
N ASN A 97 13.76 11.53 31.49
CA ASN A 97 13.16 11.73 30.18
C ASN A 97 13.44 13.15 29.69
N GLN A 98 14.22 13.26 28.63
CA GLN A 98 14.56 14.54 27.98
C GLN A 98 13.99 14.63 26.55
N THR A 99 13.05 13.77 26.19
CA THR A 99 12.49 13.72 24.83
C THR A 99 11.63 14.93 24.46
N ASN A 100 11.31 15.76 25.40
CA ASN A 100 10.62 17.03 25.22
C ASN A 100 11.51 18.27 25.39
N GLU A 101 12.82 18.06 25.54
CA GLU A 101 13.79 19.13 25.74
C GLU A 101 14.55 19.41 24.44
N PHE A 102 14.48 20.66 23.99
CA PHE A 102 15.24 21.16 22.86
C PHE A 102 16.22 22.22 23.38
N SER A 103 17.48 21.83 23.52
CA SER A 103 18.51 22.73 24.01
C SER A 103 18.82 23.79 22.96
N VAL A 104 18.84 25.06 23.37
CA VAL A 104 19.19 26.17 22.47
C VAL A 104 20.71 26.40 22.46
N ALA A 105 21.40 25.93 23.47
CA ALA A 105 22.86 26.09 23.62
C ALA A 105 23.66 25.03 22.87
N GLU A 106 23.03 23.94 22.45
CA GLU A 106 23.65 22.84 21.74
C GLU A 106 23.21 22.80 20.27
N ASP A 107 24.05 22.21 19.43
CA ASP A 107 23.69 21.98 18.03
C ASP A 107 22.69 20.81 17.93
N ILE A 108 21.41 21.14 17.93
CA ILE A 108 20.32 20.17 17.84
C ILE A 108 19.77 20.01 16.41
N THR A 109 20.40 20.66 15.45
CA THR A 109 19.94 20.64 14.05
C THR A 109 20.87 19.81 13.19
N ARG A 110 20.29 18.94 12.39
CA ARG A 110 20.99 18.19 11.35
C ARG A 110 20.30 18.39 10.00
N SER A 111 21.11 18.60 8.98
CA SER A 111 20.64 18.77 7.62
C SER A 111 21.18 17.67 6.73
N VAL A 112 20.36 17.26 5.79
CA VAL A 112 20.73 16.38 4.66
C VAL A 112 20.91 17.24 3.40
N ASP A 113 21.46 16.65 2.35
CA ASP A 113 21.72 17.37 1.10
C ASP A 113 20.44 17.96 0.51
N PRO A 114 20.33 19.29 0.36
CA PRO A 114 19.15 19.94 -0.21
C PRO A 114 18.93 19.59 -1.67
N ALA A 115 19.97 19.20 -2.43
CA ALA A 115 19.87 18.80 -3.82
C ALA A 115 19.01 17.53 -4.00
N GLN A 116 18.85 16.73 -2.97
CA GLN A 116 18.06 15.50 -2.96
C GLN A 116 16.58 15.70 -2.58
N GLY A 117 16.14 16.95 -2.48
CA GLY A 117 14.77 17.30 -2.15
C GLY A 117 14.46 17.24 -0.65
N SER A 118 13.18 17.36 -0.33
CA SER A 118 12.70 17.44 1.04
C SER A 118 12.72 16.08 1.75
N ILE A 119 12.84 16.12 3.08
CA ILE A 119 12.65 14.94 3.92
C ILE A 119 11.16 14.61 3.93
N GLN A 120 10.84 13.37 3.52
CA GLN A 120 9.47 12.90 3.42
C GLN A 120 9.10 11.95 4.55
N ARG A 121 10.07 11.14 5.02
CA ARG A 121 9.82 10.17 6.09
C ARG A 121 11.07 9.90 6.90
N LEU A 122 10.88 9.70 8.18
CA LEU A 122 11.89 9.22 9.13
C LEU A 122 11.46 7.84 9.65
N TYR A 123 12.40 6.93 9.75
CA TYR A 123 12.17 5.61 10.32
C TYR A 123 13.33 5.21 11.24
N ALA A 124 13.01 4.97 12.51
CA ALA A 124 14.00 4.51 13.48
C ALA A 124 14.19 2.99 13.38
N GLU A 125 15.44 2.57 13.29
CA GLU A 125 15.82 1.16 13.24
C GLU A 125 17.00 0.93 14.19
N ASP A 126 16.72 0.32 15.33
CA ASP A 126 17.70 0.08 16.39
C ASP A 126 18.52 1.36 16.74
N THR A 127 19.78 1.38 16.34
CA THR A 127 20.70 2.50 16.56
C THR A 127 20.89 3.37 15.32
N ASN A 128 20.01 3.27 14.35
CA ASN A 128 20.06 4.07 13.12
C ASN A 128 18.74 4.80 12.90
N LEU A 129 18.82 5.95 12.27
CA LEU A 129 17.67 6.67 11.73
C LEU A 129 17.78 6.62 10.21
N ILE A 130 16.77 6.04 9.56
CA ILE A 130 16.68 6.04 8.11
C ILE A 130 15.88 7.27 7.69
N ILE A 131 16.48 8.07 6.83
CA ILE A 131 15.92 9.34 6.34
C ILE A 131 15.59 9.18 4.87
N PHE A 132 14.31 9.27 4.54
CA PHE A 132 13.82 9.23 3.17
C PHE A 132 13.61 10.64 2.66
N GLN A 133 14.41 11.04 1.68
CA GLN A 133 14.20 12.26 0.89
C GLN A 133 13.46 11.94 -0.41
N GLU A 134 13.15 12.96 -1.18
CA GLU A 134 12.48 12.77 -2.47
C GLU A 134 13.32 11.91 -3.43
N ASP A 135 14.62 12.13 -3.50
CA ASP A 135 15.52 11.50 -4.48
C ASP A 135 16.63 10.64 -3.86
N LYS A 136 16.72 10.59 -2.53
CA LYS A 136 17.78 9.85 -1.83
C LYS A 136 17.31 9.27 -0.51
N ILE A 137 17.95 8.19 -0.11
CA ILE A 137 17.76 7.59 1.20
C ILE A 137 19.10 7.67 1.95
N ASN A 138 19.03 8.11 3.19
CA ASN A 138 20.19 8.26 4.04
C ASN A 138 20.01 7.48 5.33
N ARG A 139 21.13 7.10 5.94
CA ARG A 139 21.19 6.51 7.26
C ARG A 139 21.99 7.42 8.17
N ALA A 140 21.37 7.89 9.23
CA ALA A 140 22.05 8.58 10.31
C ALA A 140 22.34 7.62 11.46
N LEU A 141 23.52 7.73 12.03
CA LEU A 141 23.91 6.99 13.21
C LEU A 141 23.39 7.72 14.45
N ILE A 142 22.81 6.97 15.38
CA ILE A 142 22.33 7.52 16.65
C ILE A 142 23.33 7.20 17.74
N ASP A 143 23.76 8.20 18.50
CA ASP A 143 24.77 8.14 19.58
C ASP A 143 26.12 7.53 19.14
N LYS A 144 26.41 7.59 17.85
CA LYS A 144 27.61 6.97 17.28
C LYS A 144 28.18 7.80 16.15
N ASP A 145 29.47 7.87 16.07
CA ASP A 145 30.20 8.38 14.93
C ASP A 145 31.00 7.27 14.24
N ALA A 146 31.13 7.39 12.94
CA ALA A 146 31.90 6.45 12.14
C ALA A 146 33.31 7.00 11.92
N ILE A 147 34.30 6.25 12.35
CA ILE A 147 35.70 6.48 12.02
C ILE A 147 36.12 5.46 10.96
N PHE A 148 36.73 5.91 9.90
CA PHE A 148 37.29 5.05 8.88
C PHE A 148 38.77 4.79 9.12
N THR A 149 39.18 3.53 9.11
CA THR A 149 40.59 3.16 9.15
C THR A 149 41.25 3.47 7.81
N ALA A 150 42.55 3.61 7.78
CA ALA A 150 43.33 3.83 6.56
C ALA A 150 43.13 2.72 5.50
N GLU A 151 42.68 1.54 5.93
CA GLU A 151 42.38 0.38 5.10
C GLU A 151 40.91 0.33 4.64
N GLY A 152 40.11 1.39 4.91
CA GLY A 152 38.70 1.48 4.54
C GLY A 152 37.71 0.74 5.47
N GLY A 153 38.20 0.16 6.54
CA GLY A 153 37.36 -0.45 7.57
C GLY A 153 36.60 0.62 8.37
N ARG A 154 35.33 0.36 8.67
CA ARG A 154 34.49 1.26 9.46
C ARG A 154 34.50 0.85 10.94
N LEU A 155 34.92 1.75 11.80
CA LEU A 155 34.77 1.64 13.23
C LEU A 155 33.72 2.62 13.73
N THR A 156 32.92 2.21 14.71
CA THR A 156 31.95 3.10 15.37
C THR A 156 32.40 3.43 16.75
N THR A 157 32.38 4.72 17.08
CA THR A 157 32.67 5.24 18.43
C THR A 157 31.42 5.90 18.99
N SER A 158 31.35 6.07 20.31
CA SER A 158 30.33 6.90 20.94
C SER A 158 30.51 8.35 20.50
N GLY A 159 29.43 8.93 19.91
CA GLY A 159 29.42 10.33 19.48
C GLY A 159 29.05 11.28 20.62
N ALA A 160 29.53 12.51 20.53
CA ALA A 160 29.08 13.59 21.42
C ALA A 160 27.69 14.11 21.06
N MET A 161 27.20 13.80 19.87
CA MET A 161 25.90 14.25 19.32
C MET A 161 24.95 13.09 19.15
N ILE A 162 23.69 13.32 19.47
CA ILE A 162 22.62 12.30 19.36
C ILE A 162 22.49 11.80 17.92
N ILE A 163 22.39 12.72 16.95
CA ILE A 163 22.44 12.36 15.53
C ILE A 163 23.87 12.61 15.03
N GLY A 164 24.61 11.53 14.87
CA GLY A 164 25.97 11.56 14.36
C GLY A 164 26.04 11.67 12.83
N GLN A 165 26.98 10.94 12.23
CA GLN A 165 27.21 11.00 10.79
C GLN A 165 26.02 10.47 9.98
N ILE A 166 25.67 11.21 8.93
CA ILE A 166 24.67 10.82 7.94
C ILE A 166 25.38 10.25 6.72
N VAL A 167 25.03 9.02 6.34
CA VAL A 167 25.65 8.28 5.24
C VAL A 167 24.56 7.91 4.22
N PRO A 168 24.68 8.29 2.94
CA PRO A 168 23.73 7.91 1.92
C PRO A 168 23.82 6.42 1.59
N PHE A 169 22.68 5.80 1.28
CA PHE A 169 22.65 4.48 0.67
C PHE A 169 23.11 4.54 -0.78
N LYS A 170 23.61 3.40 -1.27
CA LYS A 170 23.98 3.29 -2.69
C LYS A 170 22.73 3.33 -3.57
N GLY A 171 22.85 3.96 -4.74
CA GLY A 171 21.74 4.15 -5.70
C GLY A 171 21.11 5.55 -5.61
N GLU A 172 20.39 5.91 -6.64
CA GLU A 172 19.75 7.21 -6.82
C GLU A 172 18.23 7.11 -6.59
N TYR A 173 17.81 6.43 -5.54
CA TYR A 173 16.40 6.19 -5.23
C TYR A 173 15.98 6.98 -3.99
N GLY A 174 14.74 7.50 -4.04
CA GLY A 174 14.07 8.15 -2.94
C GLY A 174 12.63 7.67 -2.76
N ILE A 175 11.85 8.38 -1.97
CA ILE A 175 10.43 8.08 -1.77
C ILE A 175 9.51 9.04 -2.55
N ALA A 176 10.10 9.88 -3.41
CA ALA A 176 9.42 10.98 -4.07
C ALA A 176 8.62 11.84 -3.07
N LYS A 177 7.37 12.15 -3.35
CA LYS A 177 6.45 12.87 -2.43
C LYS A 177 5.31 11.97 -1.94
N ASP A 178 5.56 10.66 -1.89
CA ASP A 178 4.56 9.66 -1.56
C ASP A 178 4.95 8.85 -0.30
N PRO A 179 5.13 9.51 0.87
CA PRO A 179 5.52 8.84 2.11
C PRO A 179 4.49 7.83 2.61
N GLY A 180 3.25 7.90 2.11
CA GLY A 180 2.19 6.95 2.38
C GLY A 180 2.44 5.55 1.81
N SER A 181 3.31 5.41 0.81
CA SER A 181 3.67 4.13 0.20
C SER A 181 4.54 3.23 1.10
N PHE A 182 5.09 3.79 2.16
CA PHE A 182 6.04 3.13 3.03
C PHE A 182 5.41 2.05 3.89
N ALA A 183 6.00 0.85 3.87
CA ALA A 183 5.68 -0.24 4.77
C ALA A 183 6.95 -0.94 5.26
N VAL A 184 6.85 -1.63 6.39
CA VAL A 184 7.98 -2.33 7.01
C VAL A 184 7.57 -3.74 7.39
N TYR A 185 8.49 -4.67 7.16
CA TYR A 185 8.43 -6.02 7.69
C TYR A 185 9.83 -6.47 8.15
N GLY A 186 9.99 -6.61 9.45
CA GLY A 186 11.31 -6.87 10.02
C GLY A 186 12.28 -5.78 9.61
N PHE A 187 13.39 -6.16 8.99
CA PHE A 187 14.42 -5.24 8.50
C PHE A 187 14.19 -4.77 7.05
N ARG A 188 13.13 -5.23 6.38
CA ARG A 188 12.80 -4.83 5.01
C ARG A 188 11.86 -3.63 5.01
N LYS A 189 12.15 -2.64 4.19
CA LYS A 189 11.34 -1.45 3.98
C LYS A 189 10.90 -1.42 2.53
N TYR A 190 9.61 -1.22 2.31
CA TYR A 190 9.00 -1.14 0.99
C TYR A 190 8.50 0.28 0.79
N PHE A 191 8.70 0.83 -0.39
CA PHE A 191 8.27 2.18 -0.72
C PHE A 191 8.26 2.37 -2.24
N THR A 192 7.70 3.49 -2.70
CA THR A 192 7.56 3.80 -4.11
C THR A 192 8.34 5.05 -4.45
N ASP A 193 9.14 4.97 -5.50
CA ASP A 193 9.75 6.14 -6.14
C ASP A 193 8.95 6.49 -7.40
N ARG A 194 8.04 7.43 -7.26
CA ARG A 194 7.19 7.88 -8.36
C ARG A 194 7.99 8.59 -9.46
N LYS A 195 9.07 9.30 -9.11
CA LYS A 195 9.90 9.99 -10.11
C LYS A 195 10.58 9.01 -11.07
N ARG A 196 10.91 7.82 -10.56
CA ARG A 196 11.52 6.72 -11.34
C ARG A 196 10.52 5.66 -11.76
N ALA A 197 9.25 5.86 -11.39
CA ALA A 197 8.13 4.96 -11.70
C ALA A 197 8.36 3.50 -11.27
N CYS A 198 8.94 3.30 -10.10
CA CYS A 198 9.28 1.98 -9.59
C CYS A 198 8.87 1.78 -8.12
N VAL A 199 8.71 0.53 -7.75
CA VAL A 199 8.50 0.10 -6.37
C VAL A 199 9.75 -0.59 -5.88
N LEU A 200 10.19 -0.23 -4.69
CA LEU A 200 11.50 -0.54 -4.15
C LEU A 200 11.41 -1.26 -2.82
N ARG A 201 12.42 -2.09 -2.58
CA ARG A 201 12.67 -2.74 -1.30
C ARG A 201 14.09 -2.42 -0.83
N LEU A 202 14.20 -1.88 0.36
CA LEU A 202 15.47 -1.73 1.07
C LEU A 202 15.60 -2.87 2.08
N ASP A 203 16.66 -3.65 1.99
CA ASP A 203 16.93 -4.76 2.88
C ASP A 203 17.84 -4.37 4.07
N SER A 204 18.11 -5.32 4.96
CA SER A 204 18.98 -5.13 6.13
C SER A 204 20.45 -4.84 5.76
N SER A 205 20.91 -5.29 4.60
CA SER A 205 22.27 -5.04 4.11
C SER A 205 22.46 -3.63 3.57
N GLY A 206 21.36 -2.89 3.39
CA GLY A 206 21.34 -1.58 2.76
C GLY A 206 21.28 -1.63 1.23
N LYS A 207 20.99 -2.80 0.66
CA LYS A 207 20.73 -2.94 -0.77
C LYS A 207 19.32 -2.49 -1.08
N ILE A 208 19.19 -1.61 -2.07
CA ILE A 208 17.90 -1.22 -2.64
C ILE A 208 17.67 -2.08 -3.87
N GLU A 209 16.52 -2.72 -3.93
CA GLU A 209 16.12 -3.60 -5.02
C GLU A 209 14.78 -3.14 -5.60
N GLU A 210 14.71 -3.11 -6.91
CA GLU A 210 13.49 -2.78 -7.64
C GLU A 210 12.61 -4.02 -7.77
N ILE A 211 11.55 -4.09 -6.93
CA ILE A 211 10.60 -5.21 -6.95
C ILE A 211 9.52 -5.06 -8.03
N SER A 212 9.33 -3.88 -8.59
CA SER A 212 8.45 -3.64 -9.74
C SER A 212 8.93 -4.36 -11.00
N SER A 213 10.23 -4.65 -11.12
CA SER A 213 10.81 -5.37 -12.26
C SER A 213 10.41 -6.85 -12.34
N TYR A 214 9.86 -7.41 -11.26
CA TYR A 214 9.39 -8.80 -11.24
C TYR A 214 8.04 -8.96 -11.98
N GLY A 215 8.10 -8.96 -13.31
CA GLY A 215 6.96 -9.19 -14.20
C GLY A 215 5.95 -8.04 -14.32
N MET A 216 6.17 -6.92 -13.64
CA MET A 216 5.21 -5.80 -13.60
C MET A 216 5.86 -4.44 -13.94
N HIS A 217 7.05 -4.44 -14.53
CA HIS A 217 7.79 -3.22 -14.85
C HIS A 217 6.96 -2.22 -15.68
N ASP A 218 6.37 -2.67 -16.78
CA ASP A 218 5.56 -1.81 -17.65
C ASP A 218 4.30 -1.30 -16.96
N PHE A 219 3.65 -2.16 -16.17
CA PHE A 219 2.48 -1.75 -15.38
C PHE A 219 2.81 -0.60 -14.44
N PHE A 220 3.88 -0.72 -13.65
CA PHE A 220 4.25 0.33 -12.70
C PHE A 220 4.74 1.60 -13.40
N ARG A 221 5.51 1.45 -14.47
CA ARG A 221 5.89 2.60 -15.30
C ARG A 221 4.65 3.37 -15.76
N ASP A 222 3.70 2.68 -16.34
CA ASP A 222 2.50 3.30 -16.92
C ASP A 222 1.56 3.85 -15.84
N GLU A 223 1.43 3.16 -14.70
CA GLU A 223 0.56 3.59 -13.61
C GLU A 223 1.16 4.75 -12.80
N LEU A 224 2.48 4.74 -12.52
CA LEU A 224 3.12 5.74 -11.66
C LEU A 224 3.49 7.04 -12.37
N THR A 225 3.60 7.04 -13.71
CA THR A 225 3.88 8.26 -14.47
C THR A 225 2.64 9.13 -14.70
N GLN A 226 1.45 8.63 -14.40
CA GLN A 226 0.22 9.39 -14.62
C GLN A 226 0.11 10.59 -13.67
N SER A 227 -0.37 11.71 -14.22
CA SER A 227 -0.50 12.97 -13.48
C SER A 227 -1.69 12.99 -12.51
N ASN A 228 -2.71 12.13 -12.72
CA ASN A 228 -3.95 12.09 -11.95
C ASN A 228 -3.88 11.24 -10.67
N ILE A 229 -2.68 10.79 -10.26
CA ILE A 229 -2.51 10.08 -9.00
C ILE A 229 -2.75 11.04 -7.84
N THR A 230 -3.69 10.66 -6.98
CA THR A 230 -4.06 11.42 -5.79
C THR A 230 -3.29 10.94 -4.55
N ASN A 231 -3.08 9.62 -4.42
CA ASN A 231 -2.42 9.02 -3.26
C ASN A 231 -1.75 7.70 -3.64
N ILE A 232 -0.66 7.38 -2.94
CA ILE A 232 -0.06 6.05 -2.97
C ILE A 232 0.06 5.58 -1.52
N ILE A 233 -0.64 4.48 -1.20
CA ILE A 233 -0.71 3.94 0.16
C ILE A 233 -0.11 2.55 0.16
N GLY A 234 0.86 2.31 1.03
CA GLY A 234 1.51 1.03 1.24
C GLY A 234 1.15 0.44 2.60
N GLY A 235 1.18 -0.88 2.68
CA GLY A 235 1.00 -1.61 3.92
C GLY A 235 1.61 -3.00 3.84
N TRP A 236 2.02 -3.54 4.97
CA TRP A 236 2.45 -4.93 5.06
C TRP A 236 1.34 -5.76 5.67
N ASP A 237 0.92 -6.78 4.95
CA ASP A 237 -0.08 -7.73 5.43
C ASP A 237 0.61 -8.89 6.18
N ASN A 238 0.45 -8.92 7.50
CA ASN A 238 1.03 -9.97 8.33
C ASN A 238 0.36 -11.34 8.16
N HIS A 239 -0.87 -11.39 7.65
CA HIS A 239 -1.59 -12.64 7.45
C HIS A 239 -1.06 -13.38 6.21
N THR A 240 -0.99 -12.69 5.09
CA THR A 240 -0.51 -13.27 3.82
C THR A 240 1.00 -13.12 3.60
N LYS A 241 1.68 -12.31 4.44
CA LYS A 241 3.12 -11.98 4.32
C LYS A 241 3.45 -11.22 3.04
N ASN A 242 2.55 -10.37 2.61
CA ASN A 242 2.66 -9.62 1.37
C ASN A 242 2.79 -8.11 1.62
N TYR A 243 3.56 -7.45 0.78
CA TYR A 243 3.50 -5.99 0.66
C TYR A 243 2.32 -5.61 -0.23
N VAL A 244 1.41 -4.80 0.28
CA VAL A 244 0.24 -4.32 -0.44
C VAL A 244 0.42 -2.84 -0.75
N ILE A 245 0.25 -2.47 -2.00
CA ILE A 245 0.31 -1.08 -2.46
C ILE A 245 -0.96 -0.70 -3.20
N SER A 246 -1.54 0.44 -2.87
CA SER A 246 -2.71 1.03 -3.52
C SER A 246 -2.32 2.32 -4.22
N ILE A 247 -2.35 2.33 -5.55
CA ILE A 247 -2.16 3.51 -6.40
C ILE A 247 -3.55 4.07 -6.68
N GLN A 248 -3.83 5.22 -6.12
CA GLN A 248 -5.16 5.83 -6.15
C GLN A 248 -5.22 6.99 -7.11
N LYS A 249 -6.20 6.98 -7.97
CA LYS A 249 -6.51 8.05 -8.92
C LYS A 249 -7.92 8.57 -8.66
N ALA A 250 -8.27 9.67 -9.31
CA ALA A 250 -9.60 10.26 -9.17
C ALA A 250 -10.70 9.31 -9.67
N ASP A 251 -10.45 8.62 -10.76
CA ASP A 251 -11.38 7.77 -11.50
C ASP A 251 -11.21 6.26 -11.21
N LYS A 252 -10.01 5.83 -10.83
CA LYS A 252 -9.66 4.42 -10.69
C LYS A 252 -8.65 4.22 -9.56
N ASN A 253 -8.69 3.06 -8.93
CA ASN A 253 -7.63 2.61 -8.03
C ASN A 253 -7.11 1.24 -8.46
N ASN A 254 -5.81 1.04 -8.31
CA ASN A 254 -5.16 -0.24 -8.46
C ASN A 254 -4.47 -0.58 -7.14
N THR A 255 -4.97 -1.60 -6.47
CA THR A 255 -4.35 -2.15 -5.26
C THR A 255 -3.75 -3.50 -5.62
N VAL A 256 -2.44 -3.66 -5.44
CA VAL A 256 -1.71 -4.86 -5.83
C VAL A 256 -0.88 -5.38 -4.67
N SER A 257 -0.66 -6.69 -4.62
CA SER A 257 0.12 -7.34 -3.58
C SER A 257 1.36 -8.03 -4.14
N PHE A 258 2.48 -7.84 -3.45
CA PHE A 258 3.77 -8.47 -3.75
C PHE A 258 4.06 -9.54 -2.71
N ASP A 259 4.34 -10.75 -3.17
CA ASP A 259 4.68 -11.89 -2.34
C ASP A 259 6.18 -12.17 -2.40
N GLU A 260 6.82 -12.13 -1.26
CA GLU A 260 8.26 -12.39 -1.12
C GLU A 260 8.64 -13.85 -1.40
N SER A 261 7.73 -14.79 -1.15
CA SER A 261 8.01 -16.23 -1.31
C SER A 261 8.17 -16.63 -2.76
N VAL A 262 7.34 -16.05 -3.62
CA VAL A 262 7.37 -16.28 -5.08
C VAL A 262 8.14 -15.19 -5.83
N LYS A 263 8.56 -14.13 -5.13
CA LYS A 263 9.20 -12.94 -5.71
C LYS A 263 8.40 -12.37 -6.87
N GLY A 264 7.12 -12.12 -6.62
CA GLY A 264 6.23 -11.67 -7.68
C GLY A 264 4.97 -10.99 -7.17
N TRP A 265 4.30 -10.31 -8.09
CA TRP A 265 3.03 -9.65 -7.85
C TRP A 265 1.91 -10.65 -8.06
N THR A 266 1.15 -10.95 -7.01
CA THR A 266 0.24 -12.08 -6.99
C THR A 266 -1.22 -11.72 -7.17
N SER A 267 -1.62 -10.51 -6.77
CA SER A 267 -3.05 -10.18 -6.73
C SER A 267 -3.33 -8.73 -7.06
N PHE A 268 -4.42 -8.51 -7.78
CA PHE A 268 -5.10 -7.23 -7.92
C PHE A 268 -6.32 -7.21 -7.01
N LEU A 269 -6.43 -6.20 -6.17
CA LEU A 269 -7.47 -6.07 -5.17
C LEU A 269 -8.32 -4.83 -5.46
N THR A 270 -9.60 -4.87 -5.15
CA THR A 270 -10.55 -3.81 -5.51
C THR A 270 -10.70 -2.72 -4.46
N PHE A 271 -10.18 -2.92 -3.26
CA PHE A 271 -10.36 -1.95 -2.18
C PHE A 271 -9.45 -0.71 -2.31
N LYS A 272 -9.96 0.42 -1.84
CA LYS A 272 -9.27 1.72 -1.82
C LYS A 272 -9.08 2.17 -0.37
N PRO A 273 -7.92 1.93 0.24
CA PRO A 273 -7.67 2.29 1.63
C PRO A 273 -7.28 3.76 1.78
N SER A 274 -7.64 4.37 2.90
CA SER A 274 -7.03 5.64 3.33
C SER A 274 -5.69 5.41 4.03
N THR A 275 -5.58 4.33 4.81
CA THR A 275 -4.33 3.85 5.42
C THR A 275 -4.36 2.34 5.53
N MET A 276 -3.19 1.70 5.61
CA MET A 276 -3.04 0.28 5.85
C MET A 276 -1.98 0.03 6.92
N PHE A 277 -2.22 -0.92 7.80
CA PHE A 277 -1.27 -1.33 8.83
C PHE A 277 -1.58 -2.72 9.36
N SER A 278 -0.58 -3.38 9.92
CA SER A 278 -0.74 -4.63 10.63
C SER A 278 -0.58 -4.42 12.14
N LEU A 279 -1.43 -5.09 12.90
CA LEU A 279 -1.33 -5.16 14.34
C LEU A 279 -1.38 -6.63 14.76
N ALA A 280 -0.33 -7.09 15.40
CA ALA A 280 -0.10 -8.53 15.65
C ALA A 280 -0.19 -9.33 14.34
N ALA A 281 -1.01 -10.38 14.29
CA ALA A 281 -1.19 -11.22 13.10
C ALA A 281 -2.27 -10.71 12.13
N ASN A 282 -2.95 -9.62 12.46
CA ASN A 282 -4.09 -9.13 11.68
C ASN A 282 -3.68 -7.93 10.82
N PHE A 283 -4.28 -7.86 9.63
CA PHE A 283 -4.15 -6.74 8.73
C PHE A 283 -5.40 -5.86 8.75
N PHE A 284 -5.19 -4.56 8.83
CA PHE A 284 -6.24 -3.56 8.93
C PHE A 284 -6.07 -2.49 7.86
N SER A 285 -7.18 -1.96 7.44
CA SER A 285 -7.21 -0.73 6.63
C SER A 285 -8.31 0.20 7.09
N THR A 286 -8.17 1.48 6.77
CA THR A 286 -9.22 2.45 7.00
C THR A 286 -9.82 2.91 5.68
N ASN A 287 -11.11 3.18 5.70
CA ASN A 287 -11.81 3.82 4.58
C ASN A 287 -12.96 4.66 5.12
N SER A 288 -13.06 5.92 4.66
CA SER A 288 -14.15 6.83 5.03
C SER A 288 -14.38 6.93 6.55
N GLY A 289 -13.29 6.99 7.32
CA GLY A 289 -13.34 7.08 8.78
C GLY A 289 -13.70 5.78 9.52
N LYS A 290 -13.84 4.67 8.81
CA LYS A 290 -14.11 3.35 9.39
C LYS A 290 -12.87 2.47 9.34
N LEU A 291 -12.71 1.63 10.35
CA LEU A 291 -11.66 0.62 10.44
C LEU A 291 -12.21 -0.74 9.99
N TYR A 292 -11.45 -1.40 9.11
CA TYR A 292 -11.78 -2.72 8.59
C TYR A 292 -10.64 -3.69 8.88
N LYS A 293 -11.00 -4.88 9.38
CA LYS A 293 -10.10 -6.01 9.53
C LYS A 293 -10.21 -6.88 8.29
N HIS A 294 -9.08 -7.18 7.67
CA HIS A 294 -9.01 -8.08 6.54
C HIS A 294 -8.89 -9.55 6.98
N HIS A 295 -9.15 -10.46 6.05
CA HIS A 295 -9.06 -11.92 6.25
C HIS A 295 -9.93 -12.44 7.39
N ASP A 296 -10.96 -11.71 7.78
CA ASP A 296 -11.92 -12.17 8.77
C ASP A 296 -13.01 -12.99 8.10
N LEU A 297 -12.97 -14.30 8.35
CA LEU A 297 -13.91 -15.28 7.80
C LEU A 297 -15.03 -15.63 8.77
N ALA A 298 -15.09 -14.96 9.92
CA ALA A 298 -16.17 -15.19 10.87
C ALA A 298 -17.52 -14.91 10.20
N PRO A 299 -18.50 -15.80 10.35
CA PRO A 299 -19.85 -15.54 9.87
C PRO A 299 -20.44 -14.41 10.69
N LEU A 300 -20.31 -13.19 10.19
CA LEU A 300 -20.92 -12.03 10.81
C LEU A 300 -22.42 -12.04 10.49
N SER A 301 -23.19 -12.13 11.53
CA SER A 301 -24.57 -11.70 11.49
C SER A 301 -24.61 -10.19 11.28
N THR A 302 -24.93 -9.74 10.07
CA THR A 302 -25.26 -8.37 9.65
C THR A 302 -24.25 -7.22 9.91
N PRO A 303 -23.62 -6.67 8.87
CA PRO A 303 -23.55 -7.19 7.52
C PRO A 303 -22.50 -8.31 7.43
N PRO A 304 -22.73 -9.29 6.55
CA PRO A 304 -21.83 -10.44 6.47
C PRO A 304 -20.47 -10.00 5.92
N GLY A 305 -19.42 -10.33 6.64
CA GLY A 305 -18.09 -10.48 6.07
C GLY A 305 -18.08 -11.72 5.18
N GLY A 306 -17.35 -11.71 4.08
CA GLY A 306 -17.36 -12.83 3.16
C GLY A 306 -16.20 -12.85 2.19
N TYR A 307 -16.11 -13.97 1.49
CA TYR A 307 -15.11 -14.15 0.43
C TYR A 307 -15.36 -13.16 -0.71
N GLY A 308 -14.29 -12.53 -1.19
CA GLY A 308 -14.36 -11.54 -2.26
C GLY A 308 -15.06 -10.23 -1.89
N GLN A 309 -15.24 -9.97 -0.59
CA GLN A 309 -15.86 -8.76 -0.09
C GLN A 309 -14.82 -7.83 0.53
N PHE A 310 -14.80 -6.58 0.07
CA PHE A 310 -14.02 -5.51 0.68
C PHE A 310 -14.94 -4.31 0.97
N TYR A 311 -14.86 -3.76 2.17
CA TYR A 311 -15.63 -2.60 2.62
C TYR A 311 -17.14 -2.71 2.37
N THR A 312 -17.71 -3.90 2.60
CA THR A 312 -19.13 -4.22 2.34
C THR A 312 -19.51 -4.39 0.86
N VAL A 313 -18.56 -4.26 -0.07
CA VAL A 313 -18.80 -4.47 -1.50
C VAL A 313 -18.26 -5.83 -1.90
N THR A 314 -19.11 -6.67 -2.47
CA THR A 314 -18.73 -7.96 -3.04
C THR A 314 -18.32 -7.77 -4.50
N SER A 315 -17.18 -8.33 -4.88
CA SER A 315 -16.66 -8.29 -6.25
C SER A 315 -16.35 -9.71 -6.72
N ASN A 316 -16.56 -9.96 -8.02
CA ASN A 316 -16.17 -11.23 -8.62
C ASN A 316 -14.64 -11.37 -8.62
N SER A 317 -14.18 -12.61 -8.45
CA SER A 317 -12.76 -12.92 -8.60
C SER A 317 -12.48 -13.34 -10.03
N THR A 318 -11.44 -12.79 -10.64
CA THR A 318 -11.04 -13.12 -12.02
C THR A 318 -9.58 -13.57 -12.06
N VAL A 319 -9.30 -14.56 -12.91
CA VAL A 319 -7.95 -15.06 -13.17
C VAL A 319 -7.74 -15.13 -14.67
N LYS A 320 -6.72 -14.42 -15.17
CA LYS A 320 -6.28 -14.53 -16.57
C LYS A 320 -5.10 -15.47 -16.67
N VAL A 321 -5.23 -16.49 -17.51
CA VAL A 321 -4.20 -17.49 -17.75
C VAL A 321 -3.84 -17.50 -19.23
N VAL A 322 -2.55 -17.41 -19.53
CA VAL A 322 -2.01 -17.57 -20.88
C VAL A 322 -1.43 -18.96 -21.02
N LEU A 323 -1.97 -19.76 -21.92
CA LEU A 323 -1.45 -21.08 -22.24
C LEU A 323 -0.66 -21.00 -23.55
N ASN A 324 0.63 -21.24 -23.46
CA ASN A 324 1.58 -21.12 -24.57
C ASN A 324 2.57 -22.28 -24.62
N LYS A 325 2.06 -23.50 -24.72
CA LYS A 325 2.88 -24.69 -24.95
C LYS A 325 3.43 -24.64 -26.38
N ASN A 326 4.72 -24.90 -26.58
CA ASN A 326 5.41 -24.83 -27.87
C ASN A 326 5.19 -23.45 -28.57
N PRO A 327 5.84 -22.37 -28.11
CA PRO A 327 5.54 -21.00 -28.54
C PRO A 327 5.69 -20.73 -30.03
N SER A 328 6.54 -21.50 -30.73
CA SER A 328 6.84 -21.33 -32.15
C SER A 328 5.84 -22.03 -33.08
N THR A 329 4.91 -22.84 -32.55
CA THR A 329 3.96 -23.59 -33.35
C THR A 329 2.54 -23.05 -33.23
N VAL A 330 1.82 -23.00 -34.33
CA VAL A 330 0.40 -22.72 -34.34
C VAL A 330 -0.35 -23.97 -33.92
N LYS A 331 -1.30 -23.82 -33.04
CA LYS A 331 -2.07 -24.96 -32.47
C LYS A 331 -3.54 -24.60 -32.32
N VAL A 332 -4.36 -25.61 -32.30
CA VAL A 332 -5.80 -25.51 -32.02
C VAL A 332 -6.01 -25.92 -30.57
N PHE A 333 -6.56 -25.00 -29.78
CA PHE A 333 -6.96 -25.24 -28.40
C PHE A 333 -8.36 -25.83 -28.41
N GLN A 334 -8.49 -27.12 -28.06
CA GLN A 334 -9.73 -27.87 -28.19
C GLN A 334 -10.55 -27.91 -26.91
N THR A 335 -9.86 -28.04 -25.78
CA THR A 335 -10.50 -28.15 -24.47
C THR A 335 -9.85 -27.20 -23.48
N ILE A 336 -10.61 -26.88 -22.46
CA ILE A 336 -10.13 -26.18 -21.28
C ILE A 336 -10.49 -27.00 -20.05
N GLY A 337 -9.52 -27.21 -19.17
CA GLY A 337 -9.71 -27.88 -17.91
C GLY A 337 -9.18 -27.07 -16.74
N TYR A 338 -9.75 -27.27 -15.59
CA TYR A 338 -9.20 -26.74 -14.36
C TYR A 338 -9.32 -27.72 -13.19
N GLU A 339 -8.40 -27.62 -12.26
CA GLU A 339 -8.41 -28.30 -10.98
C GLU A 339 -8.74 -27.29 -9.87
N GLY A 340 -9.71 -27.61 -9.04
CA GLY A 340 -10.16 -26.68 -8.00
C GLY A 340 -11.55 -26.98 -7.47
N ASN A 341 -12.12 -26.01 -6.79
CA ASN A 341 -13.51 -26.09 -6.40
C ASN A 341 -14.43 -25.77 -7.59
N LYS A 342 -15.68 -26.17 -7.49
CA LYS A 342 -16.71 -25.85 -8.49
C LYS A 342 -16.99 -24.34 -8.56
N ASP A 343 -17.78 -23.95 -9.54
CA ASP A 343 -18.34 -22.59 -9.74
C ASP A 343 -17.41 -21.60 -10.47
N TRP A 344 -16.26 -22.04 -10.96
CA TRP A 344 -15.48 -21.22 -11.89
C TRP A 344 -16.08 -21.27 -13.29
N THR A 345 -16.23 -20.11 -13.91
CA THR A 345 -16.74 -19.95 -15.28
C THR A 345 -15.67 -19.32 -16.17
N VAL A 346 -15.62 -19.70 -17.43
CA VAL A 346 -14.76 -19.03 -18.41
C VAL A 346 -15.56 -17.95 -19.09
N THR A 347 -15.16 -16.70 -18.91
CA THR A 347 -15.86 -15.52 -19.44
C THR A 347 -15.25 -15.00 -20.73
N SER A 348 -13.96 -15.28 -20.95
CA SER A 348 -13.27 -14.85 -22.17
C SER A 348 -12.23 -15.87 -22.59
N ILE A 349 -12.17 -16.13 -23.88
CA ILE A 349 -11.16 -16.95 -24.55
C ILE A 349 -10.71 -16.17 -25.80
N VAL A 350 -9.44 -15.78 -25.85
CA VAL A 350 -8.90 -15.00 -26.96
C VAL A 350 -7.57 -15.60 -27.40
N ALA A 351 -7.47 -16.00 -28.64
CA ALA A 351 -6.24 -16.49 -29.24
C ALA A 351 -5.34 -15.36 -29.73
N SER A 352 -4.07 -15.67 -29.96
CA SER A 352 -3.08 -14.73 -30.54
C SER A 352 -3.43 -14.29 -31.97
N SER A 353 -4.27 -15.01 -32.68
CA SER A 353 -4.82 -14.64 -33.99
C SER A 353 -5.91 -13.58 -33.90
N GLY A 354 -6.46 -13.33 -32.70
CA GLY A 354 -7.65 -12.54 -32.49
C GLY A 354 -8.95 -13.36 -32.47
N ASP A 355 -8.88 -14.64 -32.73
CA ASP A 355 -10.05 -15.53 -32.68
C ASP A 355 -10.61 -15.61 -31.26
N ILE A 356 -11.94 -15.62 -31.18
CA ILE A 356 -12.67 -15.66 -29.92
C ILE A 356 -13.23 -17.06 -29.71
N GLY A 357 -12.95 -17.63 -28.56
CA GLY A 357 -13.53 -18.89 -28.12
C GLY A 357 -14.68 -18.72 -27.15
N LEU A 358 -15.48 -19.74 -27.05
CA LEU A 358 -16.58 -19.87 -26.11
C LEU A 358 -16.60 -21.25 -25.49
N VAL A 359 -16.90 -21.35 -24.23
CA VAL A 359 -17.30 -22.60 -23.57
C VAL A 359 -18.81 -22.70 -23.66
N PRO A 360 -19.37 -23.64 -24.49
CA PRO A 360 -20.79 -23.71 -24.74
C PRO A 360 -21.57 -24.15 -23.49
N VAL A 361 -22.70 -23.54 -23.25
CA VAL A 361 -23.66 -24.03 -22.27
C VAL A 361 -24.32 -25.27 -22.84
N SER A 362 -24.29 -26.39 -22.11
CA SER A 362 -24.85 -27.64 -22.58
C SER A 362 -26.38 -27.53 -22.77
N LYS A 363 -26.84 -27.66 -23.99
CA LYS A 363 -28.28 -27.65 -24.34
C LYS A 363 -28.98 -29.00 -24.10
N TYR A 364 -28.25 -30.04 -23.69
CA TYR A 364 -28.75 -31.42 -23.70
C TYR A 364 -29.00 -31.99 -22.31
N PHE A 365 -29.56 -31.24 -21.41
CA PHE A 365 -30.08 -31.85 -20.19
C PHE A 365 -31.63 -31.74 -20.19
N ALA A 366 -32.28 -32.87 -20.48
CA ALA A 366 -33.66 -33.01 -20.13
C ALA A 366 -33.77 -33.04 -18.60
N ALA A 367 -34.17 -31.92 -18.03
CA ALA A 367 -34.36 -31.81 -16.61
C ALA A 367 -35.50 -32.67 -16.16
N THR A 368 -35.24 -33.62 -15.31
CA THR A 368 -36.24 -34.32 -14.54
C THR A 368 -36.67 -33.55 -13.29
N ASN A 369 -35.93 -32.50 -12.92
CA ASN A 369 -36.28 -31.63 -11.81
C ASN A 369 -35.82 -30.18 -12.09
N PRO A 370 -36.71 -29.21 -12.23
CA PRO A 370 -36.36 -27.81 -12.49
C PRO A 370 -35.47 -27.14 -11.45
N ALA A 371 -35.60 -27.53 -10.17
CA ALA A 371 -34.84 -26.95 -9.09
C ALA A 371 -33.33 -27.39 -9.09
N GLN A 372 -33.01 -28.55 -9.66
CA GLN A 372 -31.62 -28.98 -9.86
C GLN A 372 -30.97 -28.33 -11.07
N LEU A 373 -31.77 -27.90 -12.04
CA LEU A 373 -31.34 -27.23 -13.25
C LEU A 373 -30.79 -25.82 -12.97
N GLU A 374 -31.43 -25.08 -12.09
CA GLU A 374 -31.07 -23.68 -11.85
C GLU A 374 -29.74 -23.53 -11.08
N SER A 375 -29.37 -24.48 -10.23
CA SER A 375 -28.20 -24.31 -9.39
C SER A 375 -26.90 -24.89 -9.92
N GLU A 376 -26.95 -25.91 -10.81
CA GLU A 376 -25.73 -26.63 -11.22
C GLU A 376 -25.44 -26.64 -12.73
N MET A 377 -26.41 -26.33 -13.57
CA MET A 377 -26.32 -26.59 -15.01
C MET A 377 -26.18 -25.37 -15.92
N PHE A 378 -26.75 -24.23 -15.54
CA PHE A 378 -26.78 -23.06 -16.44
C PHE A 378 -25.55 -22.16 -16.34
N THR A 379 -24.76 -22.30 -15.30
CA THR A 379 -23.56 -21.48 -15.10
C THR A 379 -22.28 -22.12 -15.58
N ASN A 380 -22.23 -23.46 -15.77
CA ASN A 380 -21.00 -24.15 -16.11
C ASN A 380 -21.25 -25.34 -17.06
N SER A 381 -20.75 -25.27 -18.27
CA SER A 381 -20.67 -26.41 -19.17
C SER A 381 -19.52 -27.36 -18.84
N PHE A 382 -18.84 -27.17 -17.74
CA PHE A 382 -17.77 -28.02 -17.28
C PHE A 382 -18.31 -29.35 -16.76
N LYS A 383 -17.77 -30.43 -17.29
CA LYS A 383 -18.00 -31.79 -16.79
C LYS A 383 -16.96 -32.12 -15.73
N ARG A 384 -17.40 -32.61 -14.58
CA ARG A 384 -16.51 -33.04 -13.49
C ARG A 384 -16.13 -34.51 -13.64
N LYS A 385 -14.82 -34.77 -13.57
CA LYS A 385 -14.27 -36.09 -13.45
C LYS A 385 -13.06 -36.05 -12.51
N GLU A 386 -13.07 -36.85 -11.46
CA GLU A 386 -11.95 -36.98 -10.51
C GLU A 386 -11.43 -35.65 -9.95
N ASN A 387 -12.33 -34.78 -9.53
CA ASN A 387 -12.03 -33.41 -9.05
C ASN A 387 -11.42 -32.45 -10.09
N LYS A 388 -11.42 -32.85 -11.35
CA LYS A 388 -11.08 -31.97 -12.47
C LYS A 388 -12.35 -31.60 -13.23
N PHE A 389 -12.34 -30.43 -13.79
CA PHE A 389 -13.45 -29.90 -14.58
C PHE A 389 -12.95 -29.67 -16.01
N PHE A 390 -13.68 -30.19 -16.99
CA PHE A 390 -13.32 -30.10 -18.40
C PHE A 390 -14.48 -29.56 -19.24
N ALA A 391 -14.17 -28.74 -20.21
CA ALA A 391 -15.12 -28.26 -21.21
C ALA A 391 -14.46 -28.19 -22.59
N ASN A 392 -15.27 -28.37 -23.63
CA ASN A 392 -14.82 -28.15 -24.99
C ASN A 392 -14.86 -26.66 -25.31
N ILE A 393 -13.93 -26.21 -26.13
CA ILE A 393 -13.90 -24.84 -26.66
C ILE A 393 -14.52 -24.88 -28.06
N ILE A 394 -15.40 -23.96 -28.34
CA ILE A 394 -15.90 -23.70 -29.69
C ILE A 394 -15.42 -22.35 -30.19
N ASN A 395 -15.23 -22.23 -31.49
CA ASN A 395 -14.93 -20.94 -32.12
C ASN A 395 -16.21 -20.11 -32.19
N ASN A 396 -16.15 -18.90 -31.67
CA ASN A 396 -17.22 -17.93 -31.67
C ASN A 396 -16.79 -16.62 -32.35
N SER A 397 -15.74 -16.67 -33.15
CA SER A 397 -15.26 -15.50 -33.89
C SER A 397 -16.37 -15.05 -34.91
N PRO A 398 -16.54 -13.74 -35.07
CA PRO A 398 -17.46 -13.22 -36.10
C PRO A 398 -16.95 -13.59 -37.49
N ALA A 399 -17.87 -13.94 -38.40
CA ALA A 399 -17.55 -14.22 -39.76
C ALA A 399 -17.03 -13.00 -40.51
N THR A 400 -15.96 -13.17 -41.28
CA THR A 400 -15.50 -12.14 -42.22
C THR A 400 -16.22 -12.24 -43.55
N GLN A 401 -16.43 -11.09 -44.20
CA GLN A 401 -17.16 -11.06 -45.49
C GLN A 401 -16.44 -11.90 -46.54
N GLY A 402 -17.15 -12.86 -47.13
CA GLY A 402 -16.59 -13.80 -48.11
C GLY A 402 -16.08 -15.11 -47.51
N GLU A 403 -16.10 -15.27 -46.21
CA GLU A 403 -15.71 -16.50 -45.55
C GLU A 403 -16.90 -17.47 -45.48
N ILE A 404 -16.69 -18.68 -45.94
CA ILE A 404 -17.69 -19.74 -45.80
C ILE A 404 -17.39 -20.45 -44.47
N ILE A 405 -18.18 -20.14 -43.44
CA ILE A 405 -18.08 -20.82 -42.16
C ILE A 405 -18.85 -22.13 -42.23
N PHE A 406 -18.11 -23.21 -42.40
CA PHE A 406 -18.66 -24.53 -42.15
C PHE A 406 -18.60 -24.81 -40.66
N GLY A 407 -19.70 -24.62 -40.00
CA GLY A 407 -19.85 -24.91 -38.57
C GLY A 407 -19.33 -23.80 -37.67
N ALA A 408 -20.15 -22.81 -37.38
CA ALA A 408 -19.94 -21.86 -36.27
C ALA A 408 -19.71 -22.54 -34.91
N SER A 409 -19.78 -23.87 -34.88
CA SER A 409 -19.60 -24.73 -33.72
C SER A 409 -18.36 -25.61 -33.84
N MET A 410 -17.41 -25.29 -34.70
CA MET A 410 -16.18 -26.07 -34.81
C MET A 410 -15.40 -26.03 -33.52
N THR A 411 -14.97 -27.19 -33.07
CA THR A 411 -14.21 -27.35 -31.83
C THR A 411 -12.86 -26.69 -31.96
N GLY A 412 -12.58 -25.79 -31.02
CA GLY A 412 -11.28 -25.20 -30.81
C GLY A 412 -11.08 -23.82 -31.44
N VAL A 413 -10.08 -23.15 -30.92
CA VAL A 413 -9.60 -21.84 -31.36
C VAL A 413 -8.13 -21.95 -31.74
N LYS A 414 -7.74 -21.34 -32.87
CA LYS A 414 -6.40 -21.47 -33.44
C LYS A 414 -5.52 -20.29 -33.04
N GLY A 415 -4.28 -20.56 -32.65
CA GLY A 415 -3.30 -19.54 -32.35
C GLY A 415 -1.96 -20.07 -31.83
N PHE A 416 -0.97 -19.20 -31.67
CA PHE A 416 0.29 -19.52 -31.03
C PHE A 416 0.11 -19.71 -29.52
N PHE A 417 -0.68 -18.83 -28.90
CA PHE A 417 -1.10 -18.92 -27.51
C PHE A 417 -2.57 -18.55 -27.38
N ASN A 418 -3.13 -18.88 -26.25
CA ASN A 418 -4.51 -18.51 -25.95
C ASN A 418 -4.62 -17.96 -24.53
N THR A 419 -5.40 -16.90 -24.37
CA THR A 419 -5.67 -16.26 -23.09
C THR A 419 -7.07 -16.65 -22.63
N PHE A 420 -7.15 -17.21 -21.44
CA PHE A 420 -8.38 -17.62 -20.80
C PHE A 420 -8.64 -16.72 -19.58
N GLU A 421 -9.84 -16.21 -19.46
CA GLU A 421 -10.28 -15.49 -18.28
C GLU A 421 -11.32 -16.32 -17.53
N PHE A 422 -10.96 -16.73 -16.33
CA PHE A 422 -11.87 -17.40 -15.40
C PHE A 422 -12.47 -16.39 -14.45
N THR A 423 -13.76 -16.51 -14.20
CA THR A 423 -14.49 -15.67 -13.26
C THR A 423 -15.21 -16.53 -12.24
N LEU A 424 -15.16 -16.10 -10.99
CA LEU A 424 -15.92 -16.66 -9.90
C LEU A 424 -16.88 -15.62 -9.35
N ASP A 425 -18.14 -15.99 -9.24
CA ASP A 425 -19.15 -15.18 -8.57
C ASP A 425 -19.03 -15.38 -7.03
N ASN A 426 -18.62 -14.34 -6.35
CA ASN A 426 -18.45 -14.34 -4.90
C ASN A 426 -19.76 -14.08 -4.13
N SER A 427 -20.89 -13.87 -4.79
CA SER A 427 -22.20 -13.69 -4.15
C SER A 427 -22.61 -14.90 -3.29
N ILE A 428 -22.10 -16.09 -3.64
CA ILE A 428 -22.35 -17.35 -2.92
C ILE A 428 -21.68 -17.39 -1.53
N ASN A 429 -20.70 -16.48 -1.28
CA ASN A 429 -19.96 -16.38 -0.02
C ASN A 429 -19.37 -17.71 0.49
N LYS A 430 -18.67 -18.42 -0.39
CA LYS A 430 -17.97 -19.68 -0.05
C LYS A 430 -16.54 -19.61 -0.54
N LYS A 431 -15.62 -20.23 0.24
CA LYS A 431 -14.23 -20.38 -0.20
C LYS A 431 -14.19 -21.21 -1.49
N ARG A 432 -13.50 -20.68 -2.50
CA ARG A 432 -13.24 -21.35 -3.77
C ARG A 432 -11.77 -21.20 -4.14
N GLU A 433 -11.17 -22.29 -4.55
CA GLU A 433 -9.76 -22.37 -4.90
C GLU A 433 -9.63 -22.89 -6.33
N LEU A 434 -8.70 -22.30 -7.05
CA LEU A 434 -8.27 -22.72 -8.39
C LEU A 434 -6.80 -23.10 -8.29
N PHE A 435 -6.48 -24.36 -8.52
CA PHE A 435 -5.12 -24.88 -8.34
C PHE A 435 -4.35 -24.93 -9.66
N ALA A 436 -5.00 -25.35 -10.74
CA ALA A 436 -4.38 -25.48 -12.04
C ALA A 436 -5.37 -25.27 -13.17
N VAL A 437 -4.85 -24.80 -14.30
CA VAL A 437 -5.57 -24.67 -15.55
C VAL A 437 -4.80 -25.40 -16.64
N SER A 438 -5.48 -26.15 -17.47
CA SER A 438 -4.88 -26.92 -18.58
C SER A 438 -5.75 -26.85 -19.84
N SER A 439 -5.14 -27.03 -20.98
CA SER A 439 -5.82 -27.11 -22.26
C SER A 439 -5.19 -28.19 -23.13
N ASP A 440 -5.99 -29.01 -23.76
CA ASP A 440 -5.50 -29.92 -24.80
C ASP A 440 -5.39 -29.17 -26.11
N THR A 441 -4.25 -29.36 -26.75
CA THR A 441 -3.90 -28.64 -27.98
C THR A 441 -3.45 -29.65 -29.04
N VAL A 442 -3.84 -29.40 -30.28
CA VAL A 442 -3.36 -30.10 -31.46
C VAL A 442 -2.56 -29.14 -32.31
N GLU A 443 -1.37 -29.53 -32.74
CA GLU A 443 -0.58 -28.72 -33.66
C GLU A 443 -1.31 -28.59 -35.00
N SER A 444 -1.34 -27.37 -35.51
CA SER A 444 -1.94 -27.09 -36.82
C SER A 444 -0.86 -27.04 -37.87
N SER A 445 -1.02 -27.77 -38.93
CA SER A 445 -0.09 -27.81 -40.07
C SER A 445 -0.22 -26.59 -41.00
N TYR A 446 -1.15 -25.65 -40.71
CA TYR A 446 -1.39 -24.45 -41.52
C TYR A 446 -1.63 -23.21 -40.62
#